data_1977e3e4e29736a6935d7d1b4860249e
#
_entry.id   1977e3e4e29736a6935d7d1b4860249e
#
_cell.length_a   1.000
_cell.length_b   1.000
_cell.length_c   1.000
_cell.angle_alpha   90.00
_cell.angle_beta   90.00
_cell.angle_gamma   90.00
#
_symmetry.space_group_name_H-M   'P 1'
#
loop_
_entity.id
_entity.type
_entity.pdbx_description
1 polymer ?
#
loop_
_entity_poly.entity_id
_entity_poly.type
_entity_poly.pdbx_seq_one_letter_code
_entity_poly.pdbx_strand_id
1 'polypeptide(L)'
;MVAAPLPQPPERLWRNAEPARHYDVVVVGSGGHGLATAYYLAREHGITDVAVLERGWLAGGNMARNTAIIRSNYLWEASAGIYEHALKLWETLPDELDCELLLSQRGVLNLAHTEQEVRDSRRRVFANRANGIDAEWVWPEEVSRICPIINTDCRYPVLGATWQPRGGIAKHDLVAWAFARRADEMGVDLVEGCEVTGFLTDGDRVRGVRTSRGDIGADRVALAAAGRTSTLTDTLGLRLPLQSHPLQALVSELLEPVHPCVVMSNHVHAYCSQAHRGELVVGAGIDSRIGYAQRGSVHVIERQLAAALELFPIFARAHVIRTWAGTVDVTPDASPIIGPTPWEGLYLNCGWGTGGFKATPGIGQVYADTIAHGRPHPLAEPYGLDRFVTGALIDEHGAAAVAH
;
A
#
# COMPACT_ATOMS: atom_id res chain seq x y z
N MET A 1 0.04 53.39 -5.37
CA MET A 1 -0.48 52.03 -5.73
C MET A 1 -0.58 51.26 -4.44
N VAL A 2 -1.80 50.96 -3.99
CA VAL A 2 -2.04 50.08 -2.83
C VAL A 2 -1.81 48.66 -3.36
N ALA A 3 -0.88 47.92 -2.75
CA ALA A 3 -0.63 46.54 -3.09
C ALA A 3 -1.94 45.74 -2.95
N ALA A 4 -2.31 44.96 -3.97
CA ALA A 4 -3.44 44.05 -3.84
C ALA A 4 -3.22 43.11 -2.65
N PRO A 5 -4.25 42.84 -1.84
CA PRO A 5 -4.13 41.90 -0.73
C PRO A 5 -3.64 40.56 -1.26
N LEU A 6 -2.68 39.94 -0.54
CA LEU A 6 -2.22 38.58 -0.85
C LEU A 6 -3.42 37.65 -0.89
N PRO A 7 -3.46 36.68 -1.83
CA PRO A 7 -4.54 35.70 -1.85
C PRO A 7 -4.59 34.99 -0.49
N GLN A 8 -5.80 34.81 0.02
CA GLN A 8 -6.04 34.03 1.23
C GLN A 8 -5.41 32.63 1.04
N PRO A 9 -4.76 32.04 2.07
CA PRO A 9 -4.28 30.70 1.99
C PRO A 9 -5.47 29.79 1.63
N PRO A 10 -5.25 28.75 0.80
CA PRO A 10 -6.33 27.82 0.44
C PRO A 10 -6.93 27.24 1.71
N GLU A 11 -8.25 27.10 1.73
CA GLU A 11 -8.98 26.46 2.80
C GLU A 11 -8.39 25.04 3.03
N ARG A 12 -8.10 24.71 4.29
CA ARG A 12 -7.55 23.38 4.61
C ARG A 12 -8.59 22.31 4.31
N LEU A 13 -8.14 21.20 3.72
CA LEU A 13 -9.02 20.07 3.39
C LEU A 13 -9.50 19.31 4.64
N TRP A 14 -8.81 19.44 5.75
CA TRP A 14 -9.14 18.87 7.07
C TRP A 14 -8.60 19.73 8.18
N ARG A 15 -9.17 19.56 9.38
CA ARG A 15 -8.65 20.22 10.59
C ARG A 15 -7.38 19.51 11.06
N ASN A 16 -6.37 20.26 11.52
CA ASN A 16 -5.31 19.69 12.35
C ASN A 16 -5.74 19.91 13.81
N ALA A 17 -6.34 18.87 14.39
CA ALA A 17 -6.95 18.95 15.71
C ALA A 17 -5.89 19.01 16.83
N GLU A 18 -6.23 19.66 17.94
CA GLU A 18 -5.52 19.46 19.18
C GLU A 18 -6.03 18.16 19.83
N PRO A 19 -5.15 17.23 20.24
CA PRO A 19 -5.60 15.96 20.75
C PRO A 19 -6.36 16.09 22.07
N ALA A 20 -7.49 15.38 22.18
CA ALA A 20 -8.18 15.22 23.44
C ALA A 20 -7.38 14.32 24.40
N ARG A 21 -7.80 14.28 25.67
CA ARG A 21 -7.14 13.43 26.67
C ARG A 21 -7.46 11.94 26.55
N HIS A 22 -8.56 11.61 25.90
CA HIS A 22 -9.04 10.25 25.73
C HIS A 22 -9.88 10.12 24.46
N TYR A 23 -9.84 8.95 23.82
CA TYR A 23 -10.65 8.54 22.67
C TYR A 23 -11.13 7.09 22.80
N ASP A 24 -12.21 6.73 22.14
CA ASP A 24 -12.63 5.35 21.97
C ASP A 24 -11.57 4.54 21.20
N VAL A 25 -10.99 5.16 20.13
CA VAL A 25 -9.95 4.54 19.32
C VAL A 25 -8.85 5.55 18.98
N VAL A 26 -7.61 5.15 19.21
CA VAL A 26 -6.43 5.84 18.68
C VAL A 26 -5.84 5.03 17.53
N VAL A 27 -5.81 5.60 16.34
CA VAL A 27 -5.13 5.04 15.17
C VAL A 27 -3.74 5.67 15.05
N VAL A 28 -2.69 4.86 15.05
CA VAL A 28 -1.31 5.32 14.97
C VAL A 28 -0.79 5.22 13.53
N GLY A 29 -0.62 6.37 12.89
CA GLY A 29 -0.17 6.51 11.50
C GLY A 29 -1.29 6.97 10.56
N SER A 30 -1.08 8.09 9.87
CA SER A 30 -1.98 8.69 8.89
C SER A 30 -1.64 8.29 7.45
N GLY A 31 -1.11 7.10 7.23
CA GLY A 31 -1.01 6.48 5.90
C GLY A 31 -2.38 6.07 5.37
N GLY A 32 -2.43 5.55 4.13
CA GLY A 32 -3.69 5.12 3.52
C GLY A 32 -4.50 4.17 4.40
N HIS A 33 -3.86 3.19 5.05
CA HIS A 33 -4.54 2.23 5.93
C HIS A 33 -5.13 2.89 7.17
N GLY A 34 -4.37 3.76 7.85
CA GLY A 34 -4.87 4.44 9.06
C GLY A 34 -6.03 5.37 8.76
N LEU A 35 -5.93 6.16 7.67
CA LEU A 35 -7.00 7.06 7.24
C LEU A 35 -8.26 6.32 6.81
N ALA A 36 -8.11 5.26 6.00
CA ALA A 36 -9.24 4.43 5.59
C ALA A 36 -9.89 3.73 6.79
N THR A 37 -9.10 3.22 7.75
CA THR A 37 -9.61 2.60 8.98
C THR A 37 -10.44 3.59 9.80
N ALA A 38 -9.92 4.79 10.03
CA ALA A 38 -10.64 5.82 10.78
C ALA A 38 -11.96 6.24 10.09
N TYR A 39 -11.92 6.36 8.76
CA TYR A 39 -13.10 6.62 7.95
C TYR A 39 -14.17 5.52 8.11
N TYR A 40 -13.80 4.24 7.97
CA TYR A 40 -14.76 3.15 8.10
C TYR A 40 -15.23 2.91 9.53
N LEU A 41 -14.41 3.19 10.56
CA LEU A 41 -14.86 3.21 11.96
C LEU A 41 -16.01 4.20 12.14
N ALA A 42 -15.88 5.41 11.61
CA ALA A 42 -16.91 6.42 11.71
C ALA A 42 -18.14 6.08 10.85
N ARG A 43 -17.92 5.70 9.59
CA ARG A 43 -18.99 5.48 8.61
C ARG A 43 -19.83 4.25 8.88
N GLU A 44 -19.20 3.11 9.14
CA GLU A 44 -19.88 1.81 9.20
C GLU A 44 -20.21 1.37 10.62
N HIS A 45 -19.42 1.81 11.59
CA HIS A 45 -19.58 1.41 12.99
C HIS A 45 -20.07 2.55 13.90
N GLY A 46 -20.19 3.78 13.39
CA GLY A 46 -20.61 4.94 14.17
C GLY A 46 -19.61 5.34 15.28
N ILE A 47 -18.38 4.83 15.21
CA ILE A 47 -17.31 5.16 16.17
C ILE A 47 -16.61 6.41 15.65
N THR A 48 -16.96 7.57 16.18
CA THR A 48 -16.47 8.89 15.75
C THR A 48 -15.48 9.52 16.73
N ASP A 49 -15.45 9.08 18.00
CA ASP A 49 -14.45 9.49 18.99
C ASP A 49 -13.11 8.80 18.70
N VAL A 50 -12.49 9.20 17.58
CA VAL A 50 -11.28 8.60 17.00
C VAL A 50 -10.23 9.66 16.77
N ALA A 51 -8.99 9.38 17.19
CA ALA A 51 -7.84 10.19 16.78
C ALA A 51 -6.94 9.40 15.84
N VAL A 52 -6.51 10.03 14.73
CA VAL A 52 -5.42 9.55 13.90
C VAL A 52 -4.17 10.36 14.22
N LEU A 53 -3.18 9.71 14.86
CA LEU A 53 -1.94 10.37 15.30
C LEU A 53 -0.83 10.14 14.28
N GLU A 54 -0.26 11.22 13.78
CA GLU A 54 0.83 11.20 12.80
C GLU A 54 2.05 11.97 13.32
N ARG A 55 3.21 11.35 13.30
CA ARG A 55 4.46 11.98 13.76
C ARG A 55 4.93 13.14 12.90
N GLY A 56 4.64 13.11 11.60
CA GLY A 56 5.03 14.11 10.62
C GLY A 56 3.81 14.83 10.04
N TRP A 57 3.62 14.68 8.77
CA TRP A 57 2.46 15.21 8.04
C TRP A 57 1.64 14.06 7.44
N LEU A 58 0.37 14.33 7.25
CA LEU A 58 -0.60 13.36 6.74
C LEU A 58 -0.11 12.71 5.44
N ALA A 59 -0.21 11.37 5.37
CA ALA A 59 0.27 10.54 4.28
C ALA A 59 1.78 10.63 3.98
N GLY A 60 2.58 11.31 4.79
CA GLY A 60 4.01 11.56 4.56
C GLY A 60 4.92 10.32 4.59
N GLY A 61 4.39 9.15 4.94
CA GLY A 61 5.09 7.86 4.94
C GLY A 61 5.13 7.19 3.57
N ASN A 62 4.86 5.87 3.56
CA ASN A 62 4.85 5.06 2.32
C ASN A 62 3.73 5.48 1.36
N MET A 63 2.64 6.08 1.86
CA MET A 63 1.55 6.56 1.02
C MET A 63 2.05 7.55 -0.03
N ALA A 64 2.88 8.51 0.34
CA ALA A 64 3.47 9.49 -0.60
C ALA A 64 4.63 8.93 -1.43
N ARG A 65 5.00 7.66 -1.26
CA ARG A 65 6.18 7.04 -1.89
C ARG A 65 5.86 5.79 -2.68
N ASN A 66 4.60 5.42 -2.78
CA ASN A 66 4.20 4.25 -3.55
C ASN A 66 4.08 4.57 -5.05
N THR A 67 4.00 3.55 -5.88
CA THR A 67 3.86 3.65 -7.33
C THR A 67 2.43 3.44 -7.80
N ALA A 68 1.51 3.38 -6.86
CA ALA A 68 0.06 3.46 -7.03
C ALA A 68 -0.60 2.38 -7.91
N ILE A 69 0.03 1.21 -8.05
CA ILE A 69 -0.51 0.09 -8.81
C ILE A 69 -1.61 -0.61 -8.01
N ILE A 70 -2.74 -0.88 -8.66
CA ILE A 70 -3.90 -1.59 -8.14
C ILE A 70 -4.10 -2.88 -8.93
N ARG A 71 -4.23 -4.01 -8.24
CA ARG A 71 -4.52 -5.33 -8.80
C ARG A 71 -4.96 -6.32 -7.73
N SER A 72 -5.65 -7.40 -8.10
CA SER A 72 -6.10 -8.47 -7.19
C SER A 72 -5.64 -9.88 -7.59
N ASN A 73 -4.89 -10.02 -8.67
CA ASN A 73 -4.49 -11.31 -9.25
C ASN A 73 -3.40 -12.04 -8.43
N TYR A 74 -3.66 -12.28 -7.15
CA TYR A 74 -2.80 -13.06 -6.26
C TYR A 74 -3.10 -14.56 -6.36
N LEU A 75 -2.13 -15.41 -6.00
CA LEU A 75 -2.24 -16.85 -6.16
C LEU A 75 -3.11 -17.50 -5.08
N TRP A 76 -2.87 -17.15 -3.82
CA TRP A 76 -3.51 -17.79 -2.68
C TRP A 76 -4.89 -17.20 -2.39
N GLU A 77 -5.83 -18.06 -1.99
CA GLU A 77 -7.21 -17.67 -1.71
C GLU A 77 -7.33 -16.53 -0.70
N ALA A 78 -6.56 -16.57 0.39
CA ALA A 78 -6.55 -15.52 1.40
C ALA A 78 -6.17 -14.17 0.79
N SER A 79 -5.06 -14.11 0.04
CA SER A 79 -4.60 -12.87 -0.60
C SER A 79 -5.52 -12.45 -1.74
N ALA A 80 -5.95 -13.39 -2.57
CA ALA A 80 -6.93 -13.13 -3.63
C ALA A 80 -8.21 -12.51 -3.05
N GLY A 81 -8.71 -13.05 -1.92
CA GLY A 81 -9.92 -12.57 -1.24
C GLY A 81 -9.80 -11.12 -0.78
N ILE A 82 -8.75 -10.77 -0.02
CA ILE A 82 -8.59 -9.41 0.51
C ILE A 82 -8.31 -8.37 -0.58
N TYR A 83 -7.50 -8.73 -1.61
CA TYR A 83 -7.20 -7.82 -2.71
C TYR A 83 -8.36 -7.66 -3.70
N GLU A 84 -9.17 -8.70 -3.96
CA GLU A 84 -10.36 -8.59 -4.78
C GLU A 84 -11.47 -7.80 -4.05
N HIS A 85 -11.60 -8.00 -2.74
CA HIS A 85 -12.46 -7.15 -1.91
C HIS A 85 -12.05 -5.68 -2.03
N ALA A 86 -10.75 -5.39 -1.90
CA ALA A 86 -10.24 -4.04 -2.07
C ALA A 86 -10.49 -3.48 -3.48
N LEU A 87 -10.30 -4.30 -4.55
CA LEU A 87 -10.52 -3.87 -5.93
C LEU A 87 -11.98 -3.47 -6.19
N LYS A 88 -12.93 -4.22 -5.64
CA LYS A 88 -14.36 -3.86 -5.72
C LYS A 88 -14.67 -2.54 -5.02
N LEU A 89 -14.03 -2.28 -3.87
CA LEU A 89 -14.16 -0.99 -3.20
C LEU A 89 -13.48 0.13 -3.99
N TRP A 90 -12.32 -0.10 -4.61
CA TRP A 90 -11.69 0.89 -5.49
C TRP A 90 -12.63 1.38 -6.60
N GLU A 91 -13.45 0.51 -7.15
CA GLU A 91 -14.37 0.82 -8.25
C GLU A 91 -15.51 1.76 -7.85
N THR A 92 -15.90 1.77 -6.58
CA THR A 92 -16.96 2.65 -6.03
C THR A 92 -16.40 3.80 -5.20
N LEU A 93 -15.13 3.77 -4.86
CA LEU A 93 -14.50 4.71 -3.94
C LEU A 93 -14.56 6.18 -4.37
N PRO A 94 -14.41 6.54 -5.67
CA PRO A 94 -14.56 7.93 -6.10
C PRO A 94 -15.92 8.53 -5.74
N ASP A 95 -17.01 7.79 -5.97
CA ASP A 95 -18.37 8.21 -5.63
C ASP A 95 -18.56 8.25 -4.10
N GLU A 96 -18.04 7.25 -3.40
CA GLU A 96 -18.13 7.12 -1.95
C GLU A 96 -17.45 8.28 -1.21
N LEU A 97 -16.27 8.69 -1.68
CA LEU A 97 -15.49 9.77 -1.08
C LEU A 97 -15.83 11.14 -1.68
N ASP A 98 -16.71 11.21 -2.68
CA ASP A 98 -17.00 12.42 -3.44
C ASP A 98 -15.71 13.12 -3.89
N CYS A 99 -14.86 12.37 -4.58
CA CYS A 99 -13.54 12.82 -4.99
C CYS A 99 -13.02 12.04 -6.20
N GLU A 100 -12.60 12.76 -7.24
CA GLU A 100 -11.90 12.14 -8.36
C GLU A 100 -10.52 11.63 -7.91
N LEU A 101 -10.35 10.32 -7.85
CA LEU A 101 -9.13 9.65 -7.40
C LEU A 101 -8.15 9.35 -8.53
N LEU A 102 -8.51 9.74 -9.77
CA LEU A 102 -7.80 9.39 -10.99
C LEU A 102 -7.56 7.86 -11.07
N LEU A 103 -8.60 7.09 -10.70
CA LEU A 103 -8.60 5.64 -10.87
C LEU A 103 -8.61 5.31 -12.36
N SER A 104 -7.61 4.59 -12.82
CA SER A 104 -7.47 4.23 -14.22
C SER A 104 -7.21 2.74 -14.36
N GLN A 105 -8.27 2.01 -14.67
CA GLN A 105 -8.26 0.57 -14.91
C GLN A 105 -7.85 0.27 -16.36
N ARG A 106 -6.56 0.39 -16.63
CA ARG A 106 -5.96 0.14 -17.95
C ARG A 106 -5.31 -1.23 -18.07
N GLY A 107 -5.47 -2.04 -17.03
CA GLY A 107 -4.95 -3.38 -16.94
C GLY A 107 -3.52 -3.47 -16.41
N VAL A 108 -3.18 -4.70 -15.97
CA VAL A 108 -1.86 -5.08 -15.48
C VAL A 108 -1.38 -6.33 -16.18
N LEU A 109 -0.22 -6.25 -16.84
CA LEU A 109 0.53 -7.38 -17.39
C LEU A 109 1.62 -7.80 -16.41
N ASN A 110 1.66 -9.10 -16.05
CA ASN A 110 2.82 -9.69 -15.39
C ASN A 110 3.50 -10.64 -16.37
N LEU A 111 4.68 -10.27 -16.84
CA LEU A 111 5.43 -10.99 -17.87
C LEU A 111 6.02 -12.30 -17.31
N ALA A 112 6.09 -13.31 -18.16
CA ALA A 112 6.79 -14.55 -17.94
C ALA A 112 7.91 -14.72 -18.99
N HIS A 113 9.11 -15.05 -18.55
CA HIS A 113 10.32 -15.13 -19.37
C HIS A 113 10.90 -16.55 -19.41
N THR A 114 10.43 -17.43 -18.54
CA THR A 114 10.86 -18.84 -18.49
C THR A 114 9.65 -19.76 -18.54
N GLU A 115 9.87 -21.01 -18.96
CA GLU A 115 8.79 -22.00 -18.95
C GLU A 115 8.22 -22.27 -17.55
N GLN A 116 9.05 -22.14 -16.52
CA GLN A 116 8.58 -22.28 -15.15
C GLN A 116 7.61 -21.14 -14.80
N GLU A 117 7.98 -19.90 -15.14
CA GLU A 117 7.11 -18.74 -14.91
C GLU A 117 5.81 -18.84 -15.72
N VAL A 118 5.84 -19.41 -16.93
CA VAL A 118 4.63 -19.69 -17.72
C VAL A 118 3.71 -20.65 -16.97
N ARG A 119 4.25 -21.75 -16.45
CA ARG A 119 3.46 -22.75 -15.69
C ARG A 119 2.84 -22.12 -14.42
N ASP A 120 3.64 -21.38 -13.65
CA ASP A 120 3.19 -20.73 -12.42
C ASP A 120 2.16 -19.64 -12.69
N SER A 121 2.37 -18.85 -13.73
CA SER A 121 1.43 -17.80 -14.17
C SER A 121 0.10 -18.39 -14.62
N ARG A 122 0.12 -19.48 -15.41
CA ARG A 122 -1.11 -20.16 -15.82
C ARG A 122 -1.84 -20.77 -14.62
N ARG A 123 -1.11 -21.39 -13.67
CA ARG A 123 -1.71 -21.88 -12.42
C ARG A 123 -2.39 -20.74 -11.67
N ARG A 124 -1.73 -19.57 -11.57
CA ARG A 124 -2.30 -18.36 -10.96
C ARG A 124 -3.59 -17.91 -11.66
N VAL A 125 -3.61 -17.87 -12.99
CA VAL A 125 -4.82 -17.52 -13.76
C VAL A 125 -5.97 -18.48 -13.45
N PHE A 126 -5.72 -19.79 -13.37
CA PHE A 126 -6.77 -20.76 -13.01
C PHE A 126 -7.28 -20.54 -11.58
N ALA A 127 -6.39 -20.33 -10.61
CA ALA A 127 -6.77 -20.04 -9.24
C ALA A 127 -7.57 -18.72 -9.15
N ASN A 128 -7.14 -17.68 -9.85
CA ASN A 128 -7.84 -16.40 -9.90
C ASN A 128 -9.26 -16.57 -10.46
N ARG A 129 -9.42 -17.27 -11.58
CA ARG A 129 -10.75 -17.52 -12.16
C ARG A 129 -11.65 -18.32 -11.23
N ALA A 130 -11.10 -19.30 -10.53
CA ALA A 130 -11.86 -20.07 -9.52
C ALA A 130 -12.33 -19.18 -8.36
N ASN A 131 -11.58 -18.13 -8.03
CA ASN A 131 -11.93 -17.13 -7.01
C ASN A 131 -12.72 -15.92 -7.57
N GLY A 132 -13.18 -15.99 -8.84
CA GLY A 132 -13.98 -14.93 -9.46
C GLY A 132 -13.20 -13.68 -9.89
N ILE A 133 -11.87 -13.77 -9.97
CA ILE A 133 -10.99 -12.69 -10.40
C ILE A 133 -10.81 -12.74 -11.93
N ASP A 134 -10.88 -11.57 -12.57
CA ASP A 134 -10.71 -11.36 -14.01
C ASP A 134 -9.25 -11.50 -14.44
N ALA A 135 -8.73 -12.72 -14.47
CA ALA A 135 -7.36 -12.98 -14.91
C ALA A 135 -7.33 -13.82 -16.18
N GLU A 136 -6.43 -13.48 -17.08
CA GLU A 136 -6.21 -14.15 -18.35
C GLU A 136 -4.73 -14.48 -18.56
N TRP A 137 -4.46 -15.56 -19.30
CA TRP A 137 -3.15 -15.79 -19.87
C TRP A 137 -3.14 -15.27 -21.31
N VAL A 138 -2.15 -14.45 -21.64
CA VAL A 138 -1.95 -13.89 -22.97
C VAL A 138 -0.57 -14.30 -23.53
N TRP A 139 -0.54 -14.61 -24.82
CA TRP A 139 0.68 -14.99 -25.52
C TRP A 139 1.46 -13.76 -26.01
N PRO A 140 2.72 -13.90 -26.47
CA PRO A 140 3.57 -12.76 -26.84
C PRO A 140 2.94 -11.81 -27.87
N GLU A 141 2.20 -12.36 -28.85
CA GLU A 141 1.51 -11.56 -29.88
C GLU A 141 0.39 -10.71 -29.26
N GLU A 142 -0.26 -11.22 -28.23
CA GLU A 142 -1.30 -10.48 -27.48
C GLU A 142 -0.67 -9.45 -26.54
N VAL A 143 0.46 -9.80 -25.91
CA VAL A 143 1.25 -8.83 -25.10
C VAL A 143 1.63 -7.64 -25.95
N SER A 144 2.12 -7.88 -27.20
CA SER A 144 2.48 -6.81 -28.14
C SER A 144 1.28 -6.00 -28.62
N ARG A 145 0.08 -6.59 -28.69
CA ARG A 145 -1.15 -5.86 -29.01
C ARG A 145 -1.63 -4.99 -27.85
N ILE A 146 -1.54 -5.50 -26.62
CA ILE A 146 -1.92 -4.76 -25.39
C ILE A 146 -0.93 -3.62 -25.12
N CYS A 147 0.36 -3.89 -25.26
CA CYS A 147 1.43 -2.93 -25.02
C CYS A 147 2.40 -2.85 -26.22
N PRO A 148 2.07 -2.07 -27.28
CA PRO A 148 2.84 -2.04 -28.53
C PRO A 148 4.27 -1.54 -28.41
N ILE A 149 4.60 -0.86 -27.32
CA ILE A 149 5.94 -0.32 -27.07
C ILE A 149 6.89 -1.32 -26.40
N ILE A 150 6.38 -2.50 -25.98
CA ILE A 150 7.19 -3.50 -25.30
C ILE A 150 8.12 -4.23 -26.27
N ASN A 151 9.37 -4.40 -25.87
CA ASN A 151 10.30 -5.26 -26.57
C ASN A 151 10.13 -6.71 -26.07
N THR A 152 9.44 -7.54 -26.85
CA THR A 152 9.23 -8.95 -26.50
C THR A 152 10.43 -9.83 -26.83
N ASP A 153 11.37 -9.36 -27.66
CA ASP A 153 12.60 -10.03 -28.04
C ASP A 153 13.81 -9.42 -27.31
N CYS A 154 13.64 -9.21 -26.00
CA CYS A 154 14.69 -8.72 -25.12
C CYS A 154 15.64 -9.86 -24.70
N ARG A 155 16.67 -9.57 -23.91
CA ARG A 155 17.65 -10.55 -23.41
C ARG A 155 17.00 -11.78 -22.76
N TYR A 156 15.85 -11.59 -22.13
CA TYR A 156 14.99 -12.63 -21.59
C TYR A 156 13.65 -12.56 -22.34
N PRO A 157 13.48 -13.31 -23.46
CA PRO A 157 12.28 -13.20 -24.30
C PRO A 157 10.99 -13.33 -23.51
N VAL A 158 9.98 -12.56 -23.87
CA VAL A 158 8.67 -12.64 -23.24
C VAL A 158 7.94 -13.84 -23.81
N LEU A 159 7.64 -14.86 -22.99
CA LEU A 159 6.93 -16.08 -23.37
C LEU A 159 5.42 -15.95 -23.20
N GLY A 160 4.95 -14.85 -22.61
CA GLY A 160 3.56 -14.53 -22.35
C GLY A 160 3.41 -13.72 -21.08
N ALA A 161 2.19 -13.49 -20.65
CA ALA A 161 1.88 -12.75 -19.43
C ALA A 161 0.57 -13.19 -18.80
N THR A 162 0.40 -12.92 -17.49
CA THR A 162 -0.94 -12.81 -16.94
C THR A 162 -1.47 -11.40 -17.22
N TRP A 163 -2.72 -11.31 -17.60
CA TRP A 163 -3.43 -10.08 -17.85
C TRP A 163 -4.60 -9.93 -16.90
N GLN A 164 -4.68 -8.79 -16.18
CA GLN A 164 -5.83 -8.42 -15.38
C GLN A 164 -6.42 -7.10 -15.89
N PRO A 165 -7.53 -7.11 -16.65
CA PRO A 165 -8.14 -5.90 -17.23
C PRO A 165 -8.54 -4.87 -16.19
N ARG A 166 -9.13 -5.29 -15.05
CA ARG A 166 -9.57 -4.39 -13.97
C ARG A 166 -8.44 -3.83 -13.12
N GLY A 167 -7.22 -4.32 -13.29
CA GLY A 167 -6.04 -3.71 -12.67
C GLY A 167 -5.70 -2.35 -13.25
N GLY A 168 -4.88 -1.57 -12.56
CA GLY A 168 -4.51 -0.24 -13.04
C GLY A 168 -3.74 0.59 -12.02
N ILE A 169 -3.99 1.89 -12.01
CA ILE A 169 -3.37 2.85 -11.09
C ILE A 169 -4.41 3.83 -10.53
N ALA A 170 -4.11 4.45 -9.38
CA ALA A 170 -4.83 5.61 -8.86
C ALA A 170 -3.84 6.68 -8.38
N LYS A 171 -4.32 7.87 -8.02
CA LYS A 171 -3.45 8.94 -7.51
C LYS A 171 -3.41 8.88 -5.98
N HIS A 172 -2.30 8.40 -5.43
CA HIS A 172 -2.16 8.08 -4.01
C HIS A 172 -2.39 9.25 -3.04
N ASP A 173 -2.00 10.47 -3.41
CA ASP A 173 -2.23 11.68 -2.62
C ASP A 173 -3.73 12.04 -2.57
N LEU A 174 -4.43 12.01 -3.70
CA LEU A 174 -5.88 12.25 -3.75
C LEU A 174 -6.63 11.23 -2.88
N VAL A 175 -6.24 9.96 -2.93
CA VAL A 175 -6.82 8.90 -2.09
C VAL A 175 -6.66 9.21 -0.61
N ALA A 176 -5.45 9.57 -0.18
CA ALA A 176 -5.19 9.91 1.22
C ALA A 176 -5.98 11.14 1.67
N TRP A 177 -5.99 12.19 0.85
CA TRP A 177 -6.68 13.44 1.15
C TRP A 177 -8.19 13.27 1.18
N ALA A 178 -8.75 12.45 0.29
CA ALA A 178 -10.18 12.15 0.27
C ALA A 178 -10.61 11.41 1.54
N PHE A 179 -9.89 10.36 1.95
CA PHE A 179 -10.15 9.68 3.22
C PHE A 179 -10.02 10.62 4.42
N ALA A 180 -8.97 11.45 4.44
CA ALA A 180 -8.75 12.42 5.52
C ALA A 180 -9.91 13.42 5.63
N ARG A 181 -10.30 14.02 4.51
CA ARG A 181 -11.43 14.96 4.45
C ARG A 181 -12.71 14.32 4.96
N ARG A 182 -13.03 13.12 4.45
CA ARG A 182 -14.27 12.42 4.84
C ARG A 182 -14.27 11.99 6.31
N ALA A 183 -13.12 11.53 6.82
CA ALA A 183 -12.99 11.20 8.25
C ALA A 183 -13.15 12.45 9.14
N ASP A 184 -12.51 13.57 8.78
CA ASP A 184 -12.65 14.84 9.49
C ASP A 184 -14.10 15.37 9.49
N GLU A 185 -14.80 15.30 8.35
CA GLU A 185 -16.22 15.67 8.23
C GLU A 185 -17.12 14.83 9.14
N MET A 186 -16.72 13.59 9.49
CA MET A 186 -17.42 12.70 10.41
C MET A 186 -17.02 12.88 11.87
N GLY A 187 -16.12 13.82 12.18
CA GLY A 187 -15.72 14.15 13.54
C GLY A 187 -14.43 13.47 14.02
N VAL A 188 -13.74 12.70 13.17
CA VAL A 188 -12.43 12.12 13.50
C VAL A 188 -11.38 13.23 13.65
N ASP A 189 -10.58 13.15 14.71
CA ASP A 189 -9.48 14.09 14.93
C ASP A 189 -8.20 13.64 14.19
N LEU A 190 -7.74 14.44 13.23
CA LEU A 190 -6.48 14.25 12.54
C LEU A 190 -5.39 15.10 13.22
N VAL A 191 -4.38 14.47 13.80
CA VAL A 191 -3.37 15.14 14.62
C VAL A 191 -1.98 14.95 14.01
N GLU A 192 -1.51 15.94 13.27
CA GLU A 192 -0.17 15.95 12.68
C GLU A 192 0.87 16.45 13.70
N GLY A 193 2.14 16.02 13.52
CA GLY A 193 3.23 16.40 14.41
C GLY A 193 3.05 15.82 15.83
N CYS A 194 2.38 14.68 15.97
CA CYS A 194 2.15 13.97 17.22
C CYS A 194 2.76 12.56 17.13
N GLU A 195 4.00 12.40 17.56
CA GLU A 195 4.70 11.13 17.51
C GLU A 195 4.30 10.25 18.71
N VAL A 196 3.81 9.05 18.42
CA VAL A 196 3.62 8.00 19.43
C VAL A 196 4.97 7.36 19.72
N THR A 197 5.35 7.34 21.01
CA THR A 197 6.65 6.83 21.48
C THR A 197 6.55 5.58 22.34
N GLY A 198 5.32 5.19 22.73
CA GLY A 198 5.07 4.01 23.56
C GLY A 198 3.60 3.93 23.97
N PHE A 199 3.33 3.07 24.94
CA PHE A 199 1.96 2.77 25.37
C PHE A 199 1.75 3.05 26.86
N LEU A 200 0.52 3.38 27.22
CA LEU A 200 0.01 3.38 28.57
C LEU A 200 -0.61 2.00 28.84
N THR A 201 -0.21 1.33 29.90
CA THR A 201 -0.66 -0.03 30.20
C THR A 201 -1.24 -0.16 31.61
N ASP A 202 -2.16 -1.11 31.78
CA ASP A 202 -2.70 -1.57 33.04
C ASP A 202 -2.76 -3.10 32.99
N GLY A 203 -1.83 -3.77 33.68
CA GLY A 203 -1.58 -5.20 33.50
C GLY A 203 -1.23 -5.53 32.04
N ASP A 204 -1.94 -6.48 31.45
CA ASP A 204 -1.77 -6.93 30.07
C ASP A 204 -2.64 -6.14 29.07
N ARG A 205 -3.20 -5.01 29.49
CA ARG A 205 -4.07 -4.17 28.68
C ARG A 205 -3.39 -2.85 28.31
N VAL A 206 -3.50 -2.45 27.03
CA VAL A 206 -3.17 -1.10 26.56
C VAL A 206 -4.35 -0.19 26.83
N ARG A 207 -4.07 0.96 27.49
CA ARG A 207 -5.04 1.98 27.87
C ARG A 207 -4.82 3.32 27.17
N GLY A 208 -3.92 3.36 26.22
CA GLY A 208 -3.58 4.58 25.48
C GLY A 208 -2.14 4.59 25.00
N VAL A 209 -1.68 5.77 24.62
CA VAL A 209 -0.36 5.98 24.05
C VAL A 209 0.37 7.15 24.70
N ARG A 210 1.70 7.03 24.80
CA ARG A 210 2.60 8.14 25.10
C ARG A 210 2.96 8.85 23.82
N THR A 211 2.86 10.16 23.80
CA THR A 211 3.15 10.93 22.59
C THR A 211 4.09 12.09 22.87
N SER A 212 4.62 12.71 21.81
CA SER A 212 5.39 13.95 21.89
C SER A 212 4.57 15.15 22.37
N ARG A 213 3.23 15.03 22.44
CA ARG A 213 2.30 16.06 22.94
C ARG A 213 1.65 15.70 24.27
N GLY A 214 2.18 14.68 24.97
CA GLY A 214 1.65 14.17 26.24
C GLY A 214 0.93 12.84 26.08
N ASP A 215 0.43 12.33 27.18
CA ASP A 215 -0.27 11.05 27.25
C ASP A 215 -1.71 11.19 26.77
N ILE A 216 -2.16 10.23 25.94
CA ILE A 216 -3.53 10.17 25.40
C ILE A 216 -4.11 8.79 25.78
N GLY A 217 -5.20 8.78 26.55
CA GLY A 217 -5.95 7.57 26.87
C GLY A 217 -6.70 7.04 25.65
N ALA A 218 -6.88 5.71 25.60
CA ALA A 218 -7.71 5.09 24.57
C ALA A 218 -8.25 3.74 25.06
N ASP A 219 -9.48 3.42 24.66
CA ASP A 219 -10.03 2.08 24.90
C ASP A 219 -9.40 1.04 23.98
N ARG A 220 -9.05 1.46 22.76
CA ARG A 220 -8.41 0.63 21.72
C ARG A 220 -7.32 1.43 21.02
N VAL A 221 -6.19 0.79 20.76
CA VAL A 221 -5.07 1.36 19.97
C VAL A 221 -4.84 0.51 18.74
N ALA A 222 -4.93 1.13 17.58
CA ALA A 222 -4.80 0.49 16.27
C ALA A 222 -3.51 0.96 15.57
N LEU A 223 -2.55 0.06 15.38
CA LEU A 223 -1.29 0.40 14.72
C LEU A 223 -1.40 0.25 13.20
N ALA A 224 -1.12 1.32 12.47
CA ALA A 224 -1.02 1.38 11.02
C ALA A 224 0.26 2.12 10.58
N ALA A 225 1.37 1.88 11.30
CA ALA A 225 2.64 2.60 11.19
C ALA A 225 3.68 1.89 10.30
N ALA A 226 3.25 0.91 9.48
CA ALA A 226 4.10 0.09 8.62
C ALA A 226 5.31 -0.49 9.40
N GLY A 227 6.53 -0.43 8.86
CA GLY A 227 7.72 -0.97 9.54
C GLY A 227 8.06 -0.34 10.89
N ARG A 228 7.49 0.82 11.22
CA ARG A 228 7.64 1.40 12.57
C ARG A 228 6.78 0.73 13.62
N THR A 229 5.83 -0.10 13.22
CA THR A 229 5.02 -0.90 14.13
C THR A 229 5.88 -1.77 15.04
N SER A 230 6.92 -2.43 14.51
CA SER A 230 7.83 -3.25 15.32
C SER A 230 8.58 -2.44 16.38
N THR A 231 9.02 -1.22 16.06
CA THR A 231 9.71 -0.38 17.06
C THR A 231 8.78 0.08 18.19
N LEU A 232 7.50 0.23 17.93
CA LEU A 232 6.51 0.54 18.95
C LEU A 232 6.19 -0.68 19.81
N THR A 233 5.92 -1.83 19.18
CA THR A 233 5.57 -3.06 19.94
C THR A 233 6.74 -3.59 20.76
N ASP A 234 8.00 -3.32 20.38
CA ASP A 234 9.18 -3.63 21.18
C ASP A 234 9.16 -2.97 22.56
N THR A 235 8.50 -1.80 22.71
CA THR A 235 8.34 -1.12 24.01
C THR A 235 7.44 -1.91 25.01
N LEU A 236 6.64 -2.85 24.48
CA LEU A 236 5.82 -3.80 25.25
C LEU A 236 6.46 -5.19 25.34
N GLY A 237 7.67 -5.39 24.82
CA GLY A 237 8.29 -6.71 24.69
C GLY A 237 7.66 -7.60 23.62
N LEU A 238 6.72 -7.08 22.82
CA LEU A 238 6.09 -7.81 21.72
C LEU A 238 6.94 -7.67 20.45
N ARG A 239 7.74 -8.69 20.17
CA ARG A 239 8.59 -8.74 18.97
C ARG A 239 7.81 -9.27 17.78
N LEU A 240 7.75 -8.47 16.72
CA LEU A 240 7.13 -8.88 15.46
C LEU A 240 8.18 -9.40 14.48
N PRO A 241 7.87 -10.45 13.70
CA PRO A 241 8.77 -10.97 12.67
C PRO A 241 8.73 -10.06 11.42
N LEU A 242 9.17 -8.81 11.60
CA LEU A 242 9.16 -7.79 10.55
C LEU A 242 10.57 -7.31 10.26
N GLN A 243 10.91 -7.19 8.98
CA GLN A 243 12.09 -6.50 8.49
C GLN A 243 11.68 -5.33 7.61
N SER A 244 12.36 -4.19 7.79
CA SER A 244 12.10 -2.99 6.99
C SER A 244 13.22 -2.76 5.99
N HIS A 245 12.85 -2.57 4.72
CA HIS A 245 13.79 -2.36 3.63
C HIS A 245 13.40 -1.13 2.79
N PRO A 246 14.37 -0.37 2.27
CA PRO A 246 14.08 0.63 1.25
C PRO A 246 13.59 -0.02 -0.04
N LEU A 247 12.47 0.47 -0.58
CA LEU A 247 11.97 0.12 -1.92
C LEU A 247 12.02 1.35 -2.79
N GLN A 248 12.81 1.29 -3.85
CA GLN A 248 13.15 2.45 -4.66
C GLN A 248 12.28 2.55 -5.91
N ALA A 249 12.01 3.78 -6.30
CA ALA A 249 11.34 4.10 -7.55
C ALA A 249 11.91 5.40 -8.13
N LEU A 250 11.59 5.64 -9.40
CA LEU A 250 11.94 6.85 -10.11
C LEU A 250 10.76 7.34 -10.96
N VAL A 251 10.83 8.61 -11.34
CA VAL A 251 9.88 9.24 -12.24
C VAL A 251 10.62 9.99 -13.34
N SER A 252 10.10 9.87 -14.58
CA SER A 252 10.62 10.60 -15.74
C SER A 252 10.04 12.01 -15.86
N GLU A 253 10.56 12.77 -16.80
CA GLU A 253 9.89 13.94 -17.36
C GLU A 253 8.52 13.57 -17.93
N LEU A 254 7.72 14.58 -18.27
CA LEU A 254 6.42 14.39 -18.93
C LEU A 254 6.63 13.91 -20.36
N LEU A 255 5.98 12.83 -20.72
CA LEU A 255 5.98 12.24 -22.03
C LEU A 255 4.56 12.19 -22.60
N GLU A 256 4.43 12.09 -23.90
CA GLU A 256 3.15 11.79 -24.54
C GLU A 256 2.60 10.44 -24.04
N PRO A 257 1.26 10.24 -24.01
CA PRO A 257 0.65 8.98 -23.57
C PRO A 257 0.98 7.84 -24.53
N VAL A 258 1.98 7.03 -24.17
CA VAL A 258 2.47 5.91 -25.00
C VAL A 258 2.44 4.57 -24.27
N HIS A 259 2.35 4.57 -22.93
CA HIS A 259 2.36 3.35 -22.12
C HIS A 259 0.93 3.00 -21.68
N PRO A 260 0.26 2.04 -22.36
CA PRO A 260 -1.19 1.88 -22.26
C PRO A 260 -1.65 1.20 -20.97
N CYS A 261 -0.81 0.40 -20.31
CA CYS A 261 -1.15 -0.39 -19.12
C CYS A 261 0.00 -0.43 -18.13
N VAL A 262 -0.18 -1.11 -17.01
CA VAL A 262 0.93 -1.43 -16.09
C VAL A 262 1.63 -2.69 -16.60
N VAL A 263 2.94 -2.67 -16.70
CA VAL A 263 3.76 -3.84 -17.04
C VAL A 263 4.69 -4.16 -15.89
N MET A 264 4.73 -5.41 -15.48
CA MET A 264 5.55 -5.92 -14.40
C MET A 264 6.34 -7.13 -14.88
N SER A 265 7.60 -7.25 -14.49
CA SER A 265 8.42 -8.43 -14.71
C SER A 265 9.25 -8.72 -13.46
N ASN A 266 9.02 -9.87 -12.86
CA ASN A 266 9.86 -10.33 -11.75
C ASN A 266 11.23 -10.75 -12.22
N HIS A 267 11.33 -11.31 -13.40
CA HIS A 267 12.57 -11.85 -13.96
C HIS A 267 13.63 -10.77 -14.18
N VAL A 268 13.23 -9.63 -14.75
CA VAL A 268 14.14 -8.49 -14.95
C VAL A 268 14.08 -7.47 -13.80
N HIS A 269 13.27 -7.73 -12.78
CA HIS A 269 13.07 -6.85 -11.62
C HIS A 269 12.70 -5.42 -12.02
N ALA A 270 11.65 -5.28 -12.82
CA ALA A 270 11.12 -3.97 -13.19
C ALA A 270 9.60 -3.99 -13.29
N TYR A 271 9.00 -2.88 -12.91
CA TYR A 271 7.64 -2.55 -13.30
C TYR A 271 7.60 -1.11 -13.81
N CYS A 272 6.72 -0.87 -14.77
CA CYS A 272 6.55 0.42 -15.41
C CYS A 272 5.07 0.73 -15.59
N SER A 273 4.71 1.97 -15.34
CA SER A 273 3.41 2.53 -15.66
C SER A 273 3.55 3.99 -16.07
N GLN A 274 2.56 4.54 -16.77
CA GLN A 274 2.53 5.95 -17.07
C GLN A 274 1.42 6.63 -16.28
N ALA A 275 1.77 7.66 -15.51
CA ALA A 275 0.85 8.44 -14.72
C ALA A 275 -0.04 9.33 -15.60
N HIS A 276 -1.10 9.90 -15.04
CA HIS A 276 -2.09 10.71 -15.78
C HIS A 276 -1.50 11.94 -16.49
N ARG A 277 -0.44 12.52 -15.95
CA ARG A 277 0.21 13.70 -16.52
C ARG A 277 1.25 13.35 -17.59
N GLY A 278 1.55 12.05 -17.78
CA GLY A 278 2.52 11.57 -18.75
C GLY A 278 3.84 11.09 -18.18
N GLU A 279 4.10 11.24 -16.88
CA GLU A 279 5.32 10.73 -16.25
C GLU A 279 5.36 9.21 -16.27
N LEU A 280 6.48 8.63 -16.66
CA LEU A 280 6.74 7.21 -16.40
C LEU A 280 7.13 7.03 -14.95
N VAL A 281 6.48 6.09 -14.28
CA VAL A 281 6.85 5.62 -12.95
C VAL A 281 7.47 4.24 -13.10
N VAL A 282 8.75 4.14 -12.75
CA VAL A 282 9.52 2.90 -12.82
C VAL A 282 9.96 2.53 -11.40
N GLY A 283 9.79 1.29 -11.06
CA GLY A 283 10.24 0.74 -9.80
C GLY A 283 10.57 -0.72 -9.94
N ALA A 284 11.14 -1.24 -8.96
CA ALA A 284 11.43 -2.62 -8.56
C ALA A 284 12.70 -2.63 -7.70
N GLY A 285 13.00 -3.76 -7.13
CA GLY A 285 14.19 -3.92 -6.34
C GLY A 285 14.05 -3.35 -4.94
N ILE A 286 13.84 -4.26 -4.02
CA ILE A 286 14.02 -4.00 -2.60
C ILE A 286 15.52 -3.93 -2.34
N ASP A 287 15.99 -2.91 -1.63
CA ASP A 287 17.35 -2.87 -1.15
C ASP A 287 17.55 -4.00 -0.13
N SER A 288 18.57 -4.81 -0.32
CA SER A 288 18.89 -5.93 0.59
C SER A 288 19.29 -5.47 2.00
N ARG A 289 19.63 -4.19 2.15
CA ARG A 289 20.01 -3.62 3.45
C ARG A 289 18.77 -3.30 4.28
N ILE A 290 18.66 -3.91 5.46
CA ILE A 290 17.65 -3.59 6.45
C ILE A 290 17.82 -2.13 6.91
N GLY A 291 16.73 -1.34 6.89
CA GLY A 291 16.77 0.04 7.35
C GLY A 291 15.54 0.87 6.97
N TYR A 292 15.52 2.09 7.48
CA TYR A 292 14.43 3.05 7.27
C TYR A 292 14.81 4.19 6.32
N ALA A 293 15.84 3.99 5.48
CA ALA A 293 16.29 5.01 4.54
C ALA A 293 15.21 5.29 3.49
N GLN A 294 14.92 6.57 3.27
CA GLN A 294 13.94 7.04 2.26
C GLN A 294 14.64 7.63 1.02
N ARG A 295 15.93 7.40 0.91
CA ARG A 295 16.74 7.77 -0.26
C ARG A 295 17.22 6.49 -0.92
N GLY A 296 17.17 6.47 -2.25
CA GLY A 296 17.64 5.37 -3.03
C GLY A 296 19.16 5.30 -3.09
N SER A 297 19.68 4.16 -3.48
CA SER A 297 21.09 3.94 -3.84
C SER A 297 21.27 3.87 -5.35
N VAL A 298 22.36 4.46 -5.85
CA VAL A 298 22.61 4.62 -7.30
C VAL A 298 22.60 3.26 -8.01
N HIS A 299 23.25 2.26 -7.43
CA HIS A 299 23.35 0.92 -8.06
C HIS A 299 21.98 0.20 -8.20
N VAL A 300 21.01 0.49 -7.34
CA VAL A 300 19.63 -0.04 -7.48
C VAL A 300 18.91 0.70 -8.62
N ILE A 301 19.06 2.02 -8.68
CA ILE A 301 18.47 2.84 -9.76
C ILE A 301 19.04 2.46 -11.12
N GLU A 302 20.36 2.26 -11.22
CA GLU A 302 21.02 1.81 -12.46
C GLU A 302 20.44 0.48 -12.95
N ARG A 303 20.27 -0.50 -12.06
CA ARG A 303 19.64 -1.79 -12.41
C ARG A 303 18.20 -1.65 -12.85
N GLN A 304 17.41 -0.80 -12.17
CA GLN A 304 16.02 -0.54 -12.55
C GLN A 304 15.94 0.12 -13.92
N LEU A 305 16.78 1.09 -14.21
CA LEU A 305 16.85 1.73 -15.53
C LEU A 305 17.27 0.73 -16.61
N ALA A 306 18.29 -0.08 -16.37
CA ALA A 306 18.73 -1.10 -17.32
C ALA A 306 17.58 -2.08 -17.64
N ALA A 307 16.88 -2.57 -16.62
CA ALA A 307 15.74 -3.47 -16.79
C ALA A 307 14.56 -2.81 -17.51
N ALA A 308 14.25 -1.54 -17.18
CA ALA A 308 13.19 -0.80 -17.86
C ALA A 308 13.53 -0.54 -19.33
N LEU A 309 14.78 -0.21 -19.66
CA LEU A 309 15.21 0.02 -21.04
C LEU A 309 15.31 -1.27 -21.85
N GLU A 310 15.53 -2.41 -21.23
CA GLU A 310 15.47 -3.71 -21.88
C GLU A 310 14.05 -4.03 -22.37
N LEU A 311 13.04 -3.75 -21.54
CA LEU A 311 11.63 -3.92 -21.89
C LEU A 311 11.08 -2.81 -22.78
N PHE A 312 11.58 -1.57 -22.60
CA PHE A 312 11.06 -0.37 -23.27
C PHE A 312 12.20 0.49 -23.84
N PRO A 313 12.90 0.05 -24.91
CA PRO A 313 13.99 0.83 -25.49
C PRO A 313 13.59 2.23 -25.97
N ILE A 314 12.31 2.46 -26.24
CA ILE A 314 11.76 3.76 -26.64
C ILE A 314 12.05 4.87 -25.61
N PHE A 315 12.24 4.51 -24.34
CA PHE A 315 12.51 5.45 -23.26
C PHE A 315 13.99 5.78 -23.05
N ALA A 316 14.90 5.32 -23.93
CA ALA A 316 16.33 5.55 -23.78
C ALA A 316 16.75 7.03 -23.76
N ARG A 317 15.89 7.94 -24.25
CA ARG A 317 16.14 9.38 -24.25
C ARG A 317 15.34 10.16 -23.22
N ALA A 318 14.50 9.48 -22.41
CA ALA A 318 13.73 10.13 -21.37
C ALA A 318 14.64 10.53 -20.18
N HIS A 319 14.37 11.69 -19.61
CA HIS A 319 15.13 12.19 -18.47
C HIS A 319 14.47 11.76 -17.16
N VAL A 320 15.29 11.27 -16.23
CA VAL A 320 14.84 11.01 -14.86
C VAL A 320 14.82 12.33 -14.09
N ILE A 321 13.64 12.70 -13.56
CA ILE A 321 13.49 13.95 -12.78
C ILE A 321 13.73 13.68 -11.30
N ARG A 322 13.28 12.54 -10.79
CA ARG A 322 13.34 12.26 -9.35
C ARG A 322 13.45 10.77 -9.08
N THR A 323 14.22 10.45 -8.03
CA THR A 323 14.27 9.14 -7.40
C THR A 323 13.89 9.25 -5.92
N TRP A 324 13.28 8.19 -5.37
CA TRP A 324 12.93 8.13 -3.94
C TRP A 324 12.91 6.67 -3.46
N ALA A 325 12.77 6.47 -2.16
CA ALA A 325 12.51 5.17 -1.57
C ALA A 325 11.36 5.25 -0.56
N GLY A 326 10.45 4.28 -0.60
CA GLY A 326 9.58 3.92 0.51
C GLY A 326 10.29 2.95 1.45
N THR A 327 9.74 2.75 2.64
CA THR A 327 10.21 1.72 3.58
C THR A 327 9.17 0.62 3.65
N VAL A 328 9.41 -0.48 2.93
CA VAL A 328 8.52 -1.65 2.98
C VAL A 328 8.82 -2.49 4.22
N ASP A 329 7.79 -3.03 4.81
CA ASP A 329 7.81 -3.91 5.97
C ASP A 329 7.47 -5.33 5.51
N VAL A 330 8.42 -6.24 5.65
CA VAL A 330 8.33 -7.60 5.12
C VAL A 330 8.28 -8.60 6.27
N THR A 331 7.36 -9.55 6.18
CA THR A 331 7.24 -10.72 7.04
C THR A 331 7.92 -11.93 6.41
N PRO A 332 8.22 -12.99 7.17
CA PRO A 332 8.84 -14.21 6.63
C PRO A 332 8.03 -14.89 5.52
N ASP A 333 6.69 -14.73 5.51
CA ASP A 333 5.79 -15.32 4.52
C ASP A 333 5.26 -14.29 3.50
N ALA A 334 5.89 -13.11 3.44
CA ALA A 334 5.50 -12.00 2.56
C ALA A 334 4.01 -11.60 2.64
N SER A 335 3.37 -11.87 3.78
CA SER A 335 1.94 -11.60 4.00
C SER A 335 1.73 -10.71 5.23
N PRO A 336 0.73 -9.82 5.26
CA PRO A 336 0.55 -8.86 6.34
C PRO A 336 0.21 -9.52 7.68
N ILE A 337 0.37 -8.76 8.76
CA ILE A 337 -0.13 -9.09 10.09
C ILE A 337 -1.33 -8.19 10.37
N ILE A 338 -2.51 -8.79 10.60
CA ILE A 338 -3.77 -8.07 10.80
C ILE A 338 -4.50 -8.70 11.99
N GLY A 339 -4.92 -7.89 12.96
CA GLY A 339 -5.78 -8.35 14.03
C GLY A 339 -5.33 -7.98 15.43
N PRO A 340 -5.96 -8.57 16.46
CA PRO A 340 -5.61 -8.34 17.86
C PRO A 340 -4.24 -8.92 18.20
N THR A 341 -3.69 -8.45 19.31
CA THR A 341 -2.43 -8.94 19.89
C THR A 341 -2.69 -9.63 21.24
N PRO A 342 -1.65 -10.25 21.85
CA PRO A 342 -1.73 -10.70 23.24
C PRO A 342 -1.98 -9.57 24.26
N TRP A 343 -1.69 -8.31 23.89
CA TRP A 343 -2.04 -7.14 24.68
C TRP A 343 -3.48 -6.74 24.39
N GLU A 344 -4.36 -6.86 25.37
CA GLU A 344 -5.77 -6.46 25.24
C GLU A 344 -5.87 -4.97 24.82
N GLY A 345 -6.74 -4.67 23.88
CA GLY A 345 -6.92 -3.30 23.36
C GLY A 345 -5.89 -2.85 22.32
N LEU A 346 -4.91 -3.70 21.95
CA LEU A 346 -3.92 -3.38 20.90
C LEU A 346 -4.12 -4.22 19.65
N TYR A 347 -4.21 -3.55 18.50
CA TYR A 347 -4.43 -4.16 17.18
C TYR A 347 -3.28 -3.84 16.23
N LEU A 348 -3.00 -4.74 15.29
CA LEU A 348 -1.94 -4.63 14.27
C LEU A 348 -2.52 -4.57 12.87
N ASN A 349 -1.89 -3.74 12.03
CA ASN A 349 -2.03 -3.72 10.59
C ASN A 349 -0.69 -3.30 9.98
N CYS A 350 0.17 -4.27 9.67
CA CYS A 350 1.53 -4.07 9.19
C CYS A 350 2.03 -5.26 8.36
N GLY A 351 3.26 -5.23 7.85
CA GLY A 351 3.85 -6.35 7.12
C GLY A 351 3.39 -6.48 5.67
N TRP A 352 2.94 -5.39 5.05
CA TRP A 352 2.33 -5.40 3.71
C TRP A 352 3.33 -5.50 2.55
N GLY A 353 4.62 -5.37 2.82
CA GLY A 353 5.63 -5.38 1.76
C GLY A 353 5.26 -4.42 0.62
N THR A 354 5.15 -4.92 -0.59
CA THR A 354 4.76 -4.16 -1.79
C THR A 354 3.25 -4.10 -2.03
N GLY A 355 2.46 -4.74 -1.16
CA GLY A 355 1.01 -4.92 -1.33
C GLY A 355 0.13 -3.81 -0.76
N GLY A 356 0.67 -2.93 0.08
CA GLY A 356 -0.13 -2.05 0.93
C GLY A 356 -1.09 -1.12 0.21
N PHE A 357 -0.64 -0.36 -0.79
CA PHE A 357 -1.48 0.65 -1.44
C PHE A 357 -2.76 0.05 -2.06
N LYS A 358 -2.63 -1.03 -2.81
CA LYS A 358 -3.78 -1.65 -3.49
C LYS A 358 -4.82 -2.22 -2.53
N ALA A 359 -4.41 -2.55 -1.29
CA ALA A 359 -5.30 -3.02 -0.24
C ALA A 359 -6.02 -1.89 0.51
N THR A 360 -5.64 -0.63 0.33
CA THR A 360 -6.06 0.50 1.18
C THR A 360 -7.55 0.53 1.54
N PRO A 361 -8.52 0.56 0.61
CA PRO A 361 -9.93 0.60 1.00
C PRO A 361 -10.37 -0.71 1.68
N GLY A 362 -9.97 -1.87 1.14
CA GLY A 362 -10.34 -3.17 1.68
C GLY A 362 -9.83 -3.40 3.10
N ILE A 363 -8.53 -3.11 3.33
CA ILE A 363 -7.98 -3.26 4.68
C ILE A 363 -8.51 -2.19 5.63
N GLY A 364 -8.80 -0.99 5.14
CA GLY A 364 -9.44 0.04 5.97
C GLY A 364 -10.75 -0.46 6.56
N GLN A 365 -11.61 -1.05 5.74
CA GLN A 365 -12.89 -1.62 6.14
C GLN A 365 -12.72 -2.85 7.04
N VAL A 366 -11.93 -3.82 6.61
CA VAL A 366 -11.67 -5.07 7.35
C VAL A 366 -11.05 -4.81 8.73
N TYR A 367 -10.15 -3.85 8.82
CA TYR A 367 -9.48 -3.51 10.08
C TYR A 367 -10.39 -2.69 11.01
N ALA A 368 -11.23 -1.81 10.45
CA ALA A 368 -12.25 -1.11 11.21
C ALA A 368 -13.25 -2.08 11.84
N ASP A 369 -13.73 -3.06 11.07
CA ASP A 369 -14.62 -4.12 11.59
C ASP A 369 -13.94 -4.94 12.70
N THR A 370 -12.67 -5.32 12.49
CA THR A 370 -11.87 -6.06 13.48
C THR A 370 -11.75 -5.28 14.80
N ILE A 371 -11.49 -3.97 14.73
CA ILE A 371 -11.37 -3.10 15.92
C ILE A 371 -12.74 -2.92 16.59
N ALA A 372 -13.79 -2.66 15.82
CA ALA A 372 -15.13 -2.43 16.33
C ALA A 372 -15.66 -3.63 17.12
N HIS A 373 -15.47 -4.84 16.62
CA HIS A 373 -15.96 -6.08 17.23
C HIS A 373 -14.98 -6.77 18.18
N GLY A 374 -13.71 -6.35 18.23
CA GLY A 374 -12.68 -6.95 19.08
C GLY A 374 -12.26 -8.37 18.66
N ARG A 375 -12.56 -8.78 17.42
CA ARG A 375 -12.24 -10.09 16.84
C ARG A 375 -11.88 -9.93 15.36
N PRO A 376 -11.04 -10.83 14.80
CA PRO A 376 -10.70 -10.75 13.38
C PRO A 376 -11.94 -10.81 12.48
N HIS A 377 -11.98 -9.94 11.47
CA HIS A 377 -12.90 -10.09 10.33
C HIS A 377 -12.52 -11.36 9.55
N PRO A 378 -13.46 -12.11 8.90
CA PRO A 378 -13.15 -13.34 8.17
C PRO A 378 -12.00 -13.21 7.16
N LEU A 379 -11.91 -12.09 6.44
CA LEU A 379 -10.78 -11.81 5.53
C LEU A 379 -9.45 -11.53 6.25
N ALA A 380 -9.47 -11.24 7.55
CA ALA A 380 -8.29 -11.01 8.36
C ALA A 380 -7.82 -12.25 9.13
N GLU A 381 -8.69 -13.26 9.32
CA GLU A 381 -8.39 -14.46 10.10
C GLU A 381 -7.08 -15.16 9.70
N PRO A 382 -6.76 -15.35 8.39
CA PRO A 382 -5.52 -16.01 7.99
C PRO A 382 -4.26 -15.21 8.36
N TYR A 383 -4.40 -13.92 8.66
CA TYR A 383 -3.30 -12.98 8.86
C TYR A 383 -2.96 -12.73 10.33
N GLY A 384 -3.50 -13.54 11.25
CA GLY A 384 -3.18 -13.46 12.67
C GLY A 384 -1.70 -13.64 12.97
N LEU A 385 -1.22 -13.02 14.06
CA LEU A 385 0.18 -13.11 14.48
C LEU A 385 0.59 -14.54 14.88
N ASP A 386 -0.33 -15.33 15.37
CA ASP A 386 -0.15 -16.72 15.82
C ASP A 386 0.29 -17.68 14.71
N ARG A 387 0.04 -17.34 13.42
CA ARG A 387 0.47 -18.16 12.28
C ARG A 387 1.97 -18.41 12.24
N PHE A 388 2.78 -17.50 12.77
CA PHE A 388 4.24 -17.67 12.86
C PHE A 388 4.67 -18.66 13.96
N VAL A 389 3.78 -18.96 14.91
CA VAL A 389 4.00 -19.99 15.95
C VAL A 389 3.45 -21.32 15.50
N THR A 390 2.27 -21.32 14.88
CA THR A 390 1.57 -22.54 14.44
C THR A 390 2.11 -23.09 13.11
N GLY A 391 2.85 -22.28 12.35
CA GLY A 391 3.35 -22.64 11.01
C GLY A 391 2.30 -22.54 9.90
N ALA A 392 1.14 -21.95 10.16
CA ALA A 392 0.08 -21.72 9.15
C ALA A 392 0.40 -20.54 8.23
N LEU A 393 1.58 -20.56 7.62
CA LEU A 393 2.09 -19.50 6.74
C LEU A 393 1.33 -19.45 5.41
N ILE A 394 1.15 -18.25 4.86
CA ILE A 394 0.47 -18.03 3.57
C ILE A 394 1.45 -18.15 2.40
N ASP A 395 2.68 -17.66 2.57
CA ASP A 395 3.81 -17.75 1.62
C ASP A 395 3.51 -17.15 0.24
N GLU A 396 3.36 -15.83 0.17
CA GLU A 396 3.16 -15.08 -1.07
C GLU A 396 4.46 -14.77 -1.86
N HIS A 397 5.61 -15.28 -1.45
CA HIS A 397 6.90 -14.93 -2.05
C HIS A 397 6.91 -15.01 -3.59
N GLY A 398 6.51 -16.14 -4.16
CA GLY A 398 6.47 -16.31 -5.63
C GLY A 398 5.28 -15.63 -6.29
N ALA A 399 4.26 -15.26 -5.52
CA ALA A 399 2.99 -14.75 -6.02
C ALA A 399 2.87 -13.22 -5.97
N ALA A 400 3.67 -12.55 -5.16
CA ALA A 400 3.61 -11.10 -4.96
C ALA A 400 4.12 -10.28 -6.15
N ALA A 401 4.61 -10.91 -7.20
CA ALA A 401 5.12 -10.29 -8.43
C ALA A 401 6.28 -9.29 -8.24
N VAL A 402 6.93 -9.32 -7.10
CA VAL A 402 8.21 -8.64 -6.86
C VAL A 402 9.07 -9.62 -6.07
N ALA A 403 10.10 -10.15 -6.72
CA ALA A 403 11.08 -10.99 -6.02
C ALA A 403 11.78 -10.18 -4.92
N HIS A 404 11.82 -10.72 -3.76
CA HIS A 404 12.53 -10.17 -2.61
C HIS A 404 14.03 -10.50 -2.69
#